data_bc0c26d6b2612670ae86350ab35a9abc
#
_entry.id   bc0c26d6b2612670ae86350ab35a9abc
#
_cell.length_a   1.000
_cell.length_b   1.000
_cell.length_c   1.000
_cell.angle_alpha   90.00
_cell.angle_beta   90.00
_cell.angle_gamma   90.00
#
_symmetry.space_group_name_H-M   'P 1'
#
loop_
_entity.id
_entity.type
_entity.pdbx_description
1 polymer ?
#
loop_
_entity_poly.entity_id
_entity_poly.type
_entity_poly.pdbx_seq_one_letter_code
_entity_poly.pdbx_strand_id
1 'polypeptide(L)'
;MIVRIVLVLLALGAATFAVRADDLKVLTTGAMKPVLLEVAPGFQQDSKQTVSLDNDTAGALLKRIEAGAAFDVVVLTPAGIDELAKAGKVSPGVDLARVGVGVMVKAGAPRPDISTVDALKRTLLAAKSVAYIDPASGGSSGIYLARLWERLGIADALKPKTKLKQGGLVADLIVSGEAEIGFQQASEIVASPDVTLIGQLPEEIQNYTVYSGAISTAAHSPAAAAAFIAWLRRPAMAPFLQAKGLLPP
;
A
#
# COMPACT_ATOMS: atom_id res chain seq x y z
N MET A 1 -18.01 24.87 78.68
CA MET A 1 -17.46 23.68 78.02
C MET A 1 -17.99 23.64 76.58
N ILE A 2 -17.19 24.16 75.63
CA ILE A 2 -17.61 24.38 74.24
C ILE A 2 -16.89 23.29 73.40
N VAL A 3 -17.67 22.32 72.85
CA VAL A 3 -17.17 21.30 71.95
C VAL A 3 -17.08 21.85 70.56
N ARG A 4 -15.88 21.97 70.00
CA ARG A 4 -15.62 22.32 68.61
C ARG A 4 -15.65 21.04 67.74
N ILE A 5 -16.66 20.93 66.90
CA ILE A 5 -16.73 19.87 65.85
C ILE A 5 -15.88 20.35 64.66
N VAL A 6 -14.80 19.62 64.36
CA VAL A 6 -13.99 19.82 63.17
C VAL A 6 -14.56 18.94 62.05
N LEU A 7 -15.17 19.54 61.05
CA LEU A 7 -15.56 18.87 59.80
C LEU A 7 -14.31 18.70 58.91
N VAL A 8 -13.90 17.43 58.72
CA VAL A 8 -12.86 17.09 57.72
C VAL A 8 -13.57 16.78 56.39
N LEU A 9 -13.47 17.69 55.44
CA LEU A 9 -13.90 17.45 54.06
C LEU A 9 -12.84 16.57 53.35
N LEU A 10 -13.16 15.30 53.12
CA LEU A 10 -12.40 14.47 52.18
C LEU A 10 -12.74 14.88 50.73
N ALA A 11 -11.84 15.59 50.08
CA ALA A 11 -11.89 15.79 48.62
C ALA A 11 -11.48 14.49 47.92
N LEU A 12 -12.43 13.71 47.42
CA LEU A 12 -12.16 12.63 46.45
C LEU A 12 -11.72 13.27 45.16
N GLY A 13 -10.42 13.33 44.92
CA GLY A 13 -9.85 13.63 43.63
C GLY A 13 -10.13 12.48 42.66
N ALA A 14 -11.08 12.67 41.74
CA ALA A 14 -11.24 11.78 40.59
C ALA A 14 -10.00 11.92 39.70
N ALA A 15 -9.03 11.03 39.85
CA ALA A 15 -7.94 10.87 38.91
C ALA A 15 -8.55 10.36 37.59
N THR A 16 -8.80 11.27 36.66
CA THR A 16 -9.09 10.90 35.27
C THR A 16 -7.81 10.28 34.71
N PHE A 17 -7.73 8.95 34.70
CA PHE A 17 -6.74 8.23 33.91
C PHE A 17 -7.02 8.59 32.44
N ALA A 18 -6.21 9.50 31.88
CA ALA A 18 -6.16 9.66 30.44
C ALA A 18 -5.69 8.32 29.87
N VAL A 19 -6.62 7.55 29.34
CA VAL A 19 -6.30 6.37 28.52
C VAL A 19 -5.48 6.93 27.36
N ARG A 20 -4.19 6.67 27.39
CA ARG A 20 -3.31 6.98 26.26
C ARG A 20 -3.84 6.15 25.11
N ALA A 21 -4.37 6.80 24.10
CA ALA A 21 -4.80 6.12 22.90
C ALA A 21 -3.59 5.37 22.35
N ASP A 22 -3.63 4.04 22.40
CA ASP A 22 -2.57 3.22 21.80
C ASP A 22 -2.53 3.48 20.29
N ASP A 23 -1.33 3.55 19.72
CA ASP A 23 -1.14 3.77 18.30
C ASP A 23 -1.85 2.67 17.49
N LEU A 24 -2.75 3.04 16.60
CA LEU A 24 -3.37 2.12 15.65
C LEU A 24 -2.32 1.64 14.65
N LYS A 25 -1.90 0.39 14.76
CA LYS A 25 -0.88 -0.21 13.90
C LYS A 25 -1.49 -0.70 12.60
N VAL A 26 -1.08 -0.10 11.49
CA VAL A 26 -1.57 -0.44 10.16
C VAL A 26 -0.43 -1.02 9.32
N LEU A 27 -0.56 -2.28 8.94
CA LEU A 27 0.30 -2.91 7.93
C LEU A 27 -0.32 -2.68 6.55
N THR A 28 0.48 -2.19 5.60
CA THR A 28 -0.04 -1.87 4.27
C THR A 28 0.91 -2.27 3.16
N THR A 29 0.38 -2.48 1.96
CA THR A 29 1.22 -2.61 0.77
C THR A 29 1.80 -1.27 0.34
N GLY A 30 2.92 -1.33 -0.39
CA GLY A 30 3.56 -0.13 -0.95
C GLY A 30 2.59 0.72 -1.78
N ALA A 31 1.71 0.08 -2.54
CA ALA A 31 0.74 0.76 -3.41
C ALA A 31 -0.27 1.64 -2.65
N MET A 32 -0.68 1.23 -1.45
CA MET A 32 -1.63 1.99 -0.62
C MET A 32 -0.95 3.01 0.30
N LYS A 33 0.36 2.85 0.56
CA LYS A 33 1.11 3.75 1.46
C LYS A 33 0.98 5.23 1.12
N PRO A 34 1.11 5.68 -0.15
CA PRO A 34 1.04 7.12 -0.48
C PRO A 34 -0.29 7.76 -0.09
N VAL A 35 -1.39 7.05 -0.28
CA VAL A 35 -2.73 7.53 0.15
C VAL A 35 -2.84 7.51 1.66
N LEU A 36 -2.45 6.43 2.31
CA LEU A 36 -2.57 6.32 3.77
C LEU A 36 -1.75 7.38 4.50
N LEU A 37 -0.55 7.72 4.02
CA LEU A 37 0.25 8.82 4.55
C LEU A 37 -0.44 10.18 4.41
N GLU A 38 -1.14 10.42 3.31
CA GLU A 38 -1.86 11.67 3.05
C GLU A 38 -3.08 11.82 3.96
N VAL A 39 -3.81 10.73 4.16
CA VAL A 39 -5.13 10.78 4.82
C VAL A 39 -5.10 10.47 6.32
N ALA A 40 -4.08 9.75 6.81
CA ALA A 40 -3.97 9.41 8.23
C ALA A 40 -4.00 10.63 9.17
N PRO A 41 -3.35 11.78 8.86
CA PRO A 41 -3.45 12.97 9.70
C PRO A 41 -4.89 13.47 9.92
N GLY A 42 -5.74 13.40 8.87
CA GLY A 42 -7.17 13.77 9.00
C GLY A 42 -7.92 12.83 9.94
N PHE A 43 -7.70 11.53 9.81
CA PHE A 43 -8.28 10.56 10.75
C PHE A 43 -7.80 10.79 12.18
N GLN A 44 -6.50 11.05 12.39
CA GLN A 44 -5.93 11.34 13.70
C GLN A 44 -6.55 12.60 14.33
N GLN A 45 -6.79 13.62 13.52
CA GLN A 45 -7.45 14.85 13.98
C GLN A 45 -8.90 14.61 14.43
N ASP A 46 -9.66 13.80 13.65
CA ASP A 46 -11.07 13.53 13.93
C ASP A 46 -11.25 12.57 15.12
N SER A 47 -10.43 11.49 15.17
CA SER A 47 -10.59 10.40 16.13
C SER A 47 -9.75 10.54 17.40
N LYS A 48 -8.72 11.41 17.40
CA LYS A 48 -7.66 11.50 18.43
C LYS A 48 -6.82 10.22 18.58
N GLN A 49 -6.88 9.33 17.58
CA GLN A 49 -6.10 8.09 17.51
C GLN A 49 -4.86 8.32 16.66
N THR A 50 -3.68 8.00 17.16
CA THR A 50 -2.45 7.99 16.35
C THR A 50 -2.46 6.78 15.41
N VAL A 51 -2.00 6.97 14.16
CA VAL A 51 -1.87 5.90 13.18
C VAL A 51 -0.40 5.67 12.88
N SER A 52 0.08 4.46 13.15
CA SER A 52 1.43 4.01 12.81
C SER A 52 1.36 3.14 11.55
N LEU A 53 2.04 3.55 10.49
CA LEU A 53 2.04 2.86 9.19
C LEU A 53 3.36 2.12 8.99
N ASP A 54 3.28 0.84 8.68
CA ASP A 54 4.41 0.02 8.23
C ASP A 54 4.03 -0.68 6.91
N ASN A 55 4.98 -0.79 5.98
CA ASN A 55 4.68 -1.31 4.65
C ASN A 55 5.71 -2.29 4.12
N ASP A 56 5.22 -3.21 3.29
CA ASP A 56 6.05 -4.17 2.55
C ASP A 56 5.29 -4.68 1.31
N THR A 57 5.86 -5.65 0.58
CA THR A 57 5.10 -6.38 -0.44
C THR A 57 3.99 -7.22 0.22
N ALA A 58 2.95 -7.54 -0.53
CA ALA A 58 1.85 -8.36 0.00
C ALA A 58 2.36 -9.72 0.54
N GLY A 59 3.25 -10.38 -0.19
CA GLY A 59 3.83 -11.66 0.25
C GLY A 59 4.72 -11.54 1.50
N ALA A 60 5.48 -10.45 1.63
CA ALA A 60 6.29 -10.22 2.83
C ALA A 60 5.41 -9.94 4.06
N LEU A 61 4.33 -9.16 3.89
CA LEU A 61 3.36 -8.90 4.96
C LEU A 61 2.68 -10.19 5.44
N LEU A 62 2.26 -11.07 4.51
CA LEU A 62 1.69 -12.38 4.87
C LEU A 62 2.66 -13.18 5.74
N LYS A 63 3.91 -13.32 5.32
CA LYS A 63 4.95 -14.03 6.10
C LYS A 63 5.18 -13.41 7.48
N ARG A 64 5.20 -12.08 7.58
CA ARG A 64 5.35 -11.36 8.86
C ARG A 64 4.17 -11.64 9.79
N ILE A 65 2.95 -11.62 9.28
CA ILE A 65 1.72 -11.89 10.05
C ILE A 65 1.69 -13.36 10.49
N GLU A 66 2.07 -14.29 9.63
CA GLU A 66 2.22 -15.70 9.98
C GLU A 66 3.24 -15.91 11.10
N ALA A 67 4.35 -15.18 11.05
CA ALA A 67 5.39 -15.16 12.08
C ALA A 67 4.98 -14.43 13.39
N GLY A 68 3.76 -13.89 13.48
CA GLY A 68 3.22 -13.29 14.70
C GLY A 68 3.39 -11.79 14.81
N ALA A 69 3.62 -11.06 13.72
CA ALA A 69 3.66 -9.60 13.75
C ALA A 69 2.33 -9.03 14.28
N ALA A 70 2.41 -8.15 15.27
CA ALA A 70 1.24 -7.47 15.85
C ALA A 70 0.78 -6.32 14.96
N PHE A 71 -0.54 -6.23 14.74
CA PHE A 71 -1.18 -5.16 13.97
C PHE A 71 -2.66 -5.04 14.35
N ASP A 72 -3.27 -3.92 14.04
CA ASP A 72 -4.71 -3.68 14.23
C ASP A 72 -5.46 -3.74 12.90
N VAL A 73 -4.89 -3.14 11.84
CA VAL A 73 -5.43 -3.14 10.48
C VAL A 73 -4.37 -3.65 9.51
N VAL A 74 -4.79 -4.43 8.54
CA VAL A 74 -3.95 -4.81 7.41
C VAL A 74 -4.63 -4.44 6.10
N VAL A 75 -3.84 -3.96 5.13
CA VAL A 75 -4.30 -3.65 3.76
C VAL A 75 -3.49 -4.49 2.78
N LEU A 76 -4.16 -5.49 2.20
CA LEU A 76 -3.60 -6.47 1.26
C LEU A 76 -4.49 -6.64 0.04
N THR A 77 -4.07 -7.52 -0.87
CA THR A 77 -4.97 -8.00 -1.93
C THR A 77 -6.10 -8.86 -1.34
N PRO A 78 -7.28 -8.94 -1.98
CA PRO A 78 -8.39 -9.78 -1.49
C PRO A 78 -7.94 -11.22 -1.19
N ALA A 79 -7.15 -11.83 -2.07
CA ALA A 79 -6.64 -13.20 -1.86
C ALA A 79 -5.79 -13.33 -0.59
N GLY A 80 -4.95 -12.33 -0.29
CA GLY A 80 -4.17 -12.31 0.96
C GLY A 80 -5.04 -12.12 2.20
N ILE A 81 -6.08 -11.28 2.10
CA ILE A 81 -7.05 -11.14 3.20
C ILE A 81 -7.82 -12.44 3.43
N ASP A 82 -8.27 -13.12 2.35
CA ASP A 82 -8.98 -14.39 2.45
C ASP A 82 -8.13 -15.48 3.09
N GLU A 83 -6.83 -15.53 2.78
CA GLU A 83 -5.87 -16.44 3.40
C GLU A 83 -5.77 -16.21 4.91
N LEU A 84 -5.58 -14.96 5.32
CA LEU A 84 -5.51 -14.58 6.74
C LEU A 84 -6.85 -14.81 7.47
N ALA A 85 -7.97 -14.57 6.80
CA ALA A 85 -9.31 -14.80 7.38
C ALA A 85 -9.57 -16.31 7.60
N LYS A 86 -9.20 -17.17 6.63
CA LYS A 86 -9.24 -18.63 6.79
C LYS A 86 -8.36 -19.13 7.93
N ALA A 87 -7.22 -18.47 8.15
CA ALA A 87 -6.33 -18.74 9.28
C ALA A 87 -6.83 -18.13 10.61
N GLY A 88 -7.99 -17.47 10.64
CA GLY A 88 -8.57 -16.85 11.82
C GLY A 88 -7.79 -15.62 12.34
N LYS A 89 -6.94 -15.00 11.52
CA LYS A 89 -6.09 -13.88 11.92
C LYS A 89 -6.72 -12.51 11.70
N VAL A 90 -7.69 -12.41 10.79
CA VAL A 90 -8.38 -11.14 10.47
C VAL A 90 -9.88 -11.36 10.28
N SER A 91 -10.64 -10.26 10.35
CA SER A 91 -12.04 -10.19 9.93
C SER A 91 -12.15 -10.38 8.40
N PRO A 92 -13.36 -10.61 7.86
CA PRO A 92 -13.61 -10.45 6.43
C PRO A 92 -13.13 -9.09 5.92
N GLY A 93 -12.51 -9.08 4.73
CA GLY A 93 -12.01 -7.87 4.12
C GLY A 93 -13.09 -7.01 3.48
N VAL A 94 -12.78 -5.73 3.31
CA VAL A 94 -13.59 -4.80 2.53
C VAL A 94 -12.69 -4.05 1.54
N ASP A 95 -13.12 -3.93 0.30
CA ASP A 95 -12.35 -3.26 -0.73
C ASP A 95 -12.25 -1.74 -0.46
N LEU A 96 -11.04 -1.22 -0.63
CA LEU A 96 -10.69 0.18 -0.35
C LEU A 96 -10.33 0.95 -1.62
N ALA A 97 -9.59 0.32 -2.53
CA ALA A 97 -9.12 0.94 -3.76
C ALA A 97 -8.63 -0.11 -4.76
N ARG A 98 -8.43 0.32 -6.00
CA ARG A 98 -7.72 -0.45 -7.02
C ARG A 98 -6.70 0.43 -7.75
N VAL A 99 -5.66 -0.21 -8.30
CA VAL A 99 -4.60 0.49 -9.02
C VAL A 99 -4.08 -0.34 -10.17
N GLY A 100 -3.81 0.31 -11.30
CA GLY A 100 -3.22 -0.33 -12.48
C GLY A 100 -1.69 -0.30 -12.42
N VAL A 101 -1.06 -1.17 -13.23
CA VAL A 101 0.38 -1.14 -13.45
C VAL A 101 0.74 0.05 -14.32
N GLY A 102 1.65 0.88 -13.82
CA GLY A 102 2.21 2.02 -14.53
C GLY A 102 3.59 1.72 -15.11
N VAL A 103 3.97 2.54 -16.07
CA VAL A 103 5.29 2.53 -16.72
C VAL A 103 5.99 3.85 -16.44
N MET A 104 7.24 3.79 -16.02
CA MET A 104 8.04 4.97 -15.68
C MET A 104 9.38 5.02 -16.38
N VAL A 105 9.87 6.23 -16.55
CA VAL A 105 11.23 6.56 -16.93
C VAL A 105 11.79 7.60 -15.96
N LYS A 106 13.09 7.86 -16.01
CA LYS A 106 13.70 8.94 -15.22
C LYS A 106 13.08 10.29 -15.59
N ALA A 107 12.89 11.16 -14.62
CA ALA A 107 12.38 12.50 -14.87
C ALA A 107 13.21 13.23 -15.93
N GLY A 108 12.53 13.81 -16.91
CA GLY A 108 13.17 14.49 -18.05
C GLY A 108 13.69 13.57 -19.18
N ALA A 109 13.65 12.24 -19.00
CA ALA A 109 14.00 11.32 -20.09
C ALA A 109 12.90 11.29 -21.19
N PRO A 110 13.26 10.91 -22.44
CA PRO A 110 12.29 10.72 -23.51
C PRO A 110 11.18 9.73 -23.08
N ARG A 111 9.96 10.00 -23.54
CA ARG A 111 8.81 9.12 -23.27
C ARG A 111 8.66 8.13 -24.43
N PRO A 112 8.99 6.86 -24.25
CA PRO A 112 8.77 5.86 -25.29
C PRO A 112 7.29 5.60 -25.52
N ASP A 113 6.96 5.14 -26.72
CA ASP A 113 5.59 4.77 -27.08
C ASP A 113 5.18 3.45 -26.41
N ILE A 114 4.13 3.50 -25.61
CA ILE A 114 3.51 2.37 -24.93
C ILE A 114 2.00 2.32 -25.20
N SER A 115 1.51 3.02 -26.22
CA SER A 115 0.09 3.24 -26.47
C SER A 115 -0.69 1.98 -26.86
N THR A 116 0.00 0.99 -27.41
CA THR A 116 -0.57 -0.32 -27.77
C THR A 116 0.32 -1.44 -27.29
N VAL A 117 -0.21 -2.67 -27.26
CA VAL A 117 0.58 -3.86 -26.90
C VAL A 117 1.81 -4.02 -27.78
N ASP A 118 1.68 -3.80 -29.10
CA ASP A 118 2.79 -3.91 -30.03
C ASP A 118 3.81 -2.76 -29.87
N ALA A 119 3.37 -1.55 -29.58
CA ALA A 119 4.26 -0.42 -29.27
C ALA A 119 5.05 -0.70 -27.98
N LEU A 120 4.39 -1.16 -26.93
CA LEU A 120 5.03 -1.59 -25.67
C LEU A 120 6.06 -2.69 -25.91
N LYS A 121 5.72 -3.74 -26.69
CA LYS A 121 6.67 -4.81 -27.04
C LYS A 121 7.91 -4.26 -27.75
N ARG A 122 7.74 -3.43 -28.78
CA ARG A 122 8.87 -2.80 -29.50
C ARG A 122 9.73 -1.97 -28.56
N THR A 123 9.11 -1.15 -27.73
CA THR A 123 9.78 -0.33 -26.72
C THR A 123 10.61 -1.20 -25.76
N LEU A 124 10.03 -2.27 -25.22
CA LEU A 124 10.72 -3.14 -24.28
C LEU A 124 11.87 -3.93 -24.94
N LEU A 125 11.69 -4.39 -26.16
CA LEU A 125 12.74 -5.10 -26.90
C LEU A 125 13.92 -4.17 -27.24
N ALA A 126 13.66 -2.89 -27.53
CA ALA A 126 14.68 -1.88 -27.83
C ALA A 126 15.37 -1.32 -26.58
N ALA A 127 14.72 -1.31 -25.43
CA ALA A 127 15.26 -0.79 -24.18
C ALA A 127 16.55 -1.53 -23.76
N LYS A 128 17.52 -0.80 -23.19
CA LYS A 128 18.77 -1.37 -22.67
C LYS A 128 18.54 -2.18 -21.41
N SER A 129 17.59 -1.78 -20.58
CA SER A 129 17.24 -2.45 -19.32
C SER A 129 15.82 -2.12 -18.89
N VAL A 130 15.19 -3.08 -18.21
CA VAL A 130 13.85 -2.94 -17.63
C VAL A 130 13.89 -3.33 -16.15
N ALA A 131 13.04 -2.69 -15.33
CA ALA A 131 12.98 -2.98 -13.91
C ALA A 131 11.54 -3.18 -13.45
N TYR A 132 11.35 -4.14 -12.52
CA TYR A 132 10.10 -4.34 -11.82
C TYR A 132 10.33 -5.08 -10.49
N ILE A 133 9.29 -5.17 -9.65
CA ILE A 133 9.36 -5.91 -8.38
C ILE A 133 9.61 -7.39 -8.65
N ASP A 134 10.56 -7.99 -7.92
CA ASP A 134 10.83 -9.43 -7.99
C ASP A 134 9.55 -10.22 -7.64
N PRO A 135 9.07 -11.08 -8.55
CA PRO A 135 7.92 -11.95 -8.26
C PRO A 135 8.10 -12.78 -6.98
N ALA A 136 9.34 -13.20 -6.68
CA ALA A 136 9.66 -13.99 -5.49
C ALA A 136 9.45 -13.23 -4.17
N SER A 137 9.45 -11.90 -4.20
CA SER A 137 9.12 -11.06 -3.03
C SER A 137 7.61 -10.95 -2.75
N GLY A 138 6.76 -11.51 -3.64
CA GLY A 138 5.31 -11.50 -3.49
C GLY A 138 4.64 -10.15 -3.81
N GLY A 139 5.30 -9.28 -4.59
CA GLY A 139 4.71 -8.05 -5.09
C GLY A 139 3.74 -8.31 -6.24
N SER A 140 2.50 -7.81 -6.14
CA SER A 140 1.41 -8.11 -7.11
C SER A 140 1.76 -7.69 -8.54
N SER A 141 2.34 -6.50 -8.74
CA SER A 141 2.76 -6.03 -10.07
C SER A 141 3.86 -6.90 -10.66
N GLY A 142 4.84 -7.32 -9.86
CA GLY A 142 5.94 -8.17 -10.30
C GLY A 142 5.47 -9.55 -10.76
N ILE A 143 4.59 -10.18 -9.98
CA ILE A 143 3.98 -11.48 -10.32
C ILE A 143 3.19 -11.38 -11.63
N TYR A 144 2.41 -10.32 -11.78
CA TYR A 144 1.65 -10.08 -13.01
C TYR A 144 2.56 -9.90 -14.23
N LEU A 145 3.57 -9.03 -14.12
CA LEU A 145 4.46 -8.67 -15.22
C LEU A 145 5.27 -9.88 -15.70
N ALA A 146 5.79 -10.71 -14.79
CA ALA A 146 6.51 -11.93 -15.19
C ALA A 146 5.64 -12.83 -16.08
N ARG A 147 4.39 -13.08 -15.68
CA ARG A 147 3.42 -13.84 -16.48
C ARG A 147 3.03 -13.14 -17.78
N LEU A 148 2.97 -11.80 -17.75
CA LEU A 148 2.67 -11.01 -18.94
C LEU A 148 3.78 -11.16 -20.00
N TRP A 149 5.05 -11.09 -19.59
CA TRP A 149 6.17 -11.24 -20.53
C TRP A 149 6.21 -12.62 -21.18
N GLU A 150 5.87 -13.67 -20.43
CA GLU A 150 5.70 -15.03 -20.96
C GLU A 150 4.55 -15.07 -21.99
N ARG A 151 3.38 -14.55 -21.63
CA ARG A 151 2.20 -14.51 -22.51
C ARG A 151 2.43 -13.71 -23.79
N LEU A 152 3.23 -12.63 -23.73
CA LEU A 152 3.60 -11.81 -24.88
C LEU A 152 4.75 -12.39 -25.70
N GLY A 153 5.37 -13.50 -25.25
CA GLY A 153 6.49 -14.16 -25.94
C GLY A 153 7.79 -13.35 -25.94
N ILE A 154 8.00 -12.47 -24.95
CA ILE A 154 9.20 -11.62 -24.84
C ILE A 154 10.04 -11.90 -23.59
N ALA A 155 9.64 -12.84 -22.75
CA ALA A 155 10.31 -13.13 -21.47
C ALA A 155 11.81 -13.44 -21.63
N ASP A 156 12.18 -14.31 -22.57
CA ASP A 156 13.58 -14.69 -22.83
C ASP A 156 14.43 -13.49 -23.29
N ALA A 157 13.85 -12.64 -24.13
CA ALA A 157 14.55 -11.44 -24.64
C ALA A 157 14.73 -10.37 -23.54
N LEU A 158 13.81 -10.31 -22.56
CA LEU A 158 13.91 -9.38 -21.44
C LEU A 158 14.81 -9.88 -20.31
N LYS A 159 14.89 -11.19 -20.09
CA LYS A 159 15.61 -11.82 -18.98
C LYS A 159 17.03 -11.28 -18.78
N PRO A 160 17.92 -11.17 -19.80
CA PRO A 160 19.30 -10.71 -19.63
C PRO A 160 19.42 -9.22 -19.24
N LYS A 161 18.38 -8.42 -19.45
CA LYS A 161 18.35 -6.98 -19.20
C LYS A 161 17.35 -6.57 -18.13
N THR A 162 16.75 -7.53 -17.43
CA THR A 162 15.83 -7.29 -16.33
C THR A 162 16.57 -7.05 -15.01
N LYS A 163 16.17 -5.99 -14.30
CA LYS A 163 16.59 -5.65 -12.95
C LYS A 163 15.42 -5.86 -11.99
N LEU A 164 15.56 -6.77 -11.07
CA LEU A 164 14.52 -7.10 -10.10
C LEU A 164 14.77 -6.39 -8.76
N LYS A 165 13.72 -5.76 -8.22
CA LYS A 165 13.74 -5.11 -6.91
C LYS A 165 13.01 -6.00 -5.90
N GLN A 166 13.68 -6.37 -4.81
CA GLN A 166 13.13 -7.27 -3.78
C GLN A 166 11.97 -6.65 -2.97
N GLY A 167 11.86 -5.35 -2.97
CA GLY A 167 10.82 -4.57 -2.28
C GLY A 167 11.14 -3.08 -2.36
N GLY A 168 10.29 -2.23 -1.83
CA GLY A 168 10.43 -0.77 -1.93
C GLY A 168 10.10 -0.25 -3.33
N LEU A 169 10.73 0.85 -3.74
CA LEU A 169 10.41 1.54 -4.97
C LEU A 169 11.32 1.11 -6.12
N VAL A 170 10.73 0.66 -7.22
CA VAL A 170 11.46 0.38 -8.48
C VAL A 170 12.08 1.66 -9.03
N ALA A 171 11.50 2.81 -8.70
CA ALA A 171 12.04 4.13 -9.03
C ALA A 171 13.51 4.30 -8.64
N ASP A 172 13.98 3.66 -7.56
CA ASP A 172 15.38 3.71 -7.13
C ASP A 172 16.33 3.23 -8.25
N LEU A 173 15.97 2.14 -8.94
CA LEU A 173 16.75 1.58 -10.05
C LEU A 173 16.75 2.48 -11.30
N ILE A 174 15.67 3.25 -11.47
CA ILE A 174 15.57 4.23 -12.58
C ILE A 174 16.40 5.46 -12.27
N VAL A 175 16.31 5.97 -11.05
CA VAL A 175 17.05 7.17 -10.61
C VAL A 175 18.56 6.91 -10.58
N SER A 176 18.99 5.74 -10.11
CA SER A 176 20.41 5.33 -10.12
C SER A 176 20.96 5.07 -11.53
N GLY A 177 20.09 4.91 -12.53
CA GLY A 177 20.48 4.59 -13.91
C GLY A 177 20.76 3.10 -14.15
N GLU A 178 20.45 2.23 -13.20
CA GLU A 178 20.56 0.78 -13.36
C GLU A 178 19.50 0.22 -14.34
N ALA A 179 18.37 0.90 -14.45
CA ALA A 179 17.33 0.56 -15.40
C ALA A 179 16.82 1.79 -16.17
N GLU A 180 16.45 1.58 -17.45
CA GLU A 180 15.92 2.62 -18.32
C GLU A 180 14.41 2.78 -18.20
N ILE A 181 13.68 1.67 -18.15
CA ILE A 181 12.22 1.61 -18.03
C ILE A 181 11.85 0.82 -16.78
N GLY A 182 10.96 1.37 -15.98
CA GLY A 182 10.45 0.72 -14.76
C GLY A 182 8.95 0.48 -14.79
N PHE A 183 8.54 -0.55 -14.06
CA PHE A 183 7.14 -0.91 -13.89
C PHE A 183 6.84 -1.11 -12.41
N GLN A 184 5.78 -0.48 -11.93
CA GLN A 184 5.25 -0.68 -10.57
C GLN A 184 3.78 -0.27 -10.55
N GLN A 185 3.10 -0.41 -9.41
CA GLN A 185 1.76 0.15 -9.28
C GLN A 185 1.82 1.68 -9.51
N ALA A 186 0.87 2.22 -10.26
CA ALA A 186 0.89 3.64 -10.65
C ALA A 186 1.02 4.59 -9.45
N SER A 187 0.42 4.23 -8.31
CA SER A 187 0.49 5.03 -7.08
C SER A 187 1.91 5.16 -6.50
N GLU A 188 2.73 4.12 -6.63
CA GLU A 188 4.11 4.13 -6.17
C GLU A 188 4.99 5.00 -7.10
N ILE A 189 4.68 5.00 -8.39
CA ILE A 189 5.36 5.85 -9.38
C ILE A 189 5.01 7.33 -9.13
N VAL A 190 3.73 7.64 -8.98
CA VAL A 190 3.25 9.02 -8.70
C VAL A 190 3.85 9.59 -7.42
N ALA A 191 4.13 8.73 -6.44
CA ALA A 191 4.76 9.14 -5.18
C ALA A 191 6.29 9.38 -5.28
N SER A 192 6.90 9.10 -6.45
CA SER A 192 8.35 9.20 -6.65
C SER A 192 8.68 10.40 -7.55
N PRO A 193 9.19 11.52 -7.01
CA PRO A 193 9.35 12.78 -7.76
C PRO A 193 10.41 12.73 -8.86
N ASP A 194 11.40 11.83 -8.73
CA ASP A 194 12.54 11.74 -9.64
C ASP A 194 12.30 10.84 -10.87
N VAL A 195 11.08 10.32 -11.00
CA VAL A 195 10.63 9.55 -12.16
C VAL A 195 9.38 10.18 -12.77
N THR A 196 9.12 9.86 -14.03
CA THR A 196 7.90 10.27 -14.74
C THR A 196 7.05 9.04 -15.04
N LEU A 197 5.81 9.01 -14.56
CA LEU A 197 4.79 8.08 -15.04
C LEU A 197 4.46 8.46 -16.50
N ILE A 198 4.85 7.63 -17.47
CA ILE A 198 4.60 7.88 -18.88
C ILE A 198 3.23 7.40 -19.33
N GLY A 199 2.61 6.52 -18.59
CA GLY A 199 1.29 5.94 -18.79
C GLY A 199 1.10 4.67 -18.00
N GLN A 200 -0.08 4.10 -18.12
CA GLN A 200 -0.38 2.75 -17.65
C GLN A 200 -0.18 1.74 -18.80
N LEU A 201 -0.19 0.45 -18.49
CA LEU A 201 -0.21 -0.57 -19.54
C LEU A 201 -1.42 -0.38 -20.46
N PRO A 202 -1.32 -0.75 -21.75
CA PRO A 202 -2.48 -0.78 -22.66
C PRO A 202 -3.65 -1.57 -22.03
N GLU A 203 -4.88 -1.10 -22.24
CA GLU A 203 -6.07 -1.63 -21.55
C GLU A 203 -6.24 -3.15 -21.73
N GLU A 204 -5.89 -3.66 -22.93
CA GLU A 204 -6.02 -5.10 -23.26
C GLU A 204 -5.12 -5.99 -22.39
N ILE A 205 -4.09 -5.40 -21.82
CA ILE A 205 -3.12 -6.10 -20.95
C ILE A 205 -2.96 -5.41 -19.60
N GLN A 206 -3.86 -4.52 -19.23
CA GLN A 206 -3.83 -3.88 -17.91
C GLN A 206 -4.26 -4.89 -16.84
N ASN A 207 -3.69 -4.75 -15.67
CA ASN A 207 -4.12 -5.46 -14.46
C ASN A 207 -4.39 -4.46 -13.35
N TYR A 208 -5.62 -4.41 -12.92
CA TYR A 208 -6.00 -3.64 -11.74
C TYR A 208 -5.92 -4.52 -10.50
N THR A 209 -4.99 -4.18 -9.62
CA THR A 209 -4.91 -4.83 -8.31
C THR A 209 -5.87 -4.13 -7.36
N VAL A 210 -6.81 -4.88 -6.79
CA VAL A 210 -7.67 -4.42 -5.70
C VAL A 210 -6.93 -4.55 -4.38
N TYR A 211 -7.12 -3.59 -3.48
CA TYR A 211 -6.64 -3.62 -2.12
C TYR A 211 -7.80 -3.54 -1.14
N SER A 212 -7.84 -4.51 -0.24
CA SER A 212 -8.87 -4.64 0.79
C SER A 212 -8.26 -4.45 2.17
N GLY A 213 -9.02 -3.82 3.06
CA GLY A 213 -8.68 -3.67 4.47
C GLY A 213 -9.37 -4.71 5.33
N ALA A 214 -8.68 -5.22 6.35
CA ALA A 214 -9.25 -6.11 7.35
C ALA A 214 -8.70 -5.79 8.75
N ILE A 215 -9.46 -6.16 9.78
CA ILE A 215 -9.12 -5.92 11.18
C ILE A 215 -8.52 -7.21 11.76
N SER A 216 -7.41 -7.07 12.49
CA SER A 216 -6.81 -8.18 13.23
C SER A 216 -7.79 -8.74 14.27
N THR A 217 -7.89 -10.07 14.38
CA THR A 217 -8.65 -10.71 15.48
C THR A 217 -8.01 -10.48 16.84
N ALA A 218 -6.73 -10.09 16.87
CA ALA A 218 -5.97 -9.73 18.05
C ALA A 218 -5.70 -8.20 18.14
N ALA A 219 -6.51 -7.38 17.47
CA ALA A 219 -6.35 -5.93 17.51
C ALA A 219 -6.46 -5.38 18.94
N HIS A 220 -5.55 -4.46 19.32
CA HIS A 220 -5.60 -3.78 20.61
C HIS A 220 -6.82 -2.86 20.73
N SER A 221 -7.16 -2.20 19.61
CA SER A 221 -8.26 -1.23 19.52
C SER A 221 -9.21 -1.57 18.36
N PRO A 222 -10.04 -2.64 18.45
CA PRO A 222 -10.92 -3.07 17.38
C PRO A 222 -11.89 -1.98 16.90
N ALA A 223 -12.39 -1.17 17.85
CA ALA A 223 -13.29 -0.06 17.52
C ALA A 223 -12.59 1.03 16.70
N ALA A 224 -11.34 1.38 17.04
CA ALA A 224 -10.55 2.35 16.28
C ALA A 224 -10.18 1.79 14.89
N ALA A 225 -9.84 0.51 14.81
CA ALA A 225 -9.57 -0.19 13.55
C ALA A 225 -10.80 -0.17 12.62
N ALA A 226 -11.99 -0.46 13.15
CA ALA A 226 -13.23 -0.40 12.40
C ALA A 226 -13.55 1.03 11.93
N ALA A 227 -13.36 2.03 12.80
CA ALA A 227 -13.54 3.43 12.46
C ALA A 227 -12.56 3.88 11.36
N PHE A 228 -11.31 3.43 11.39
CA PHE A 228 -10.31 3.75 10.37
C PHE A 228 -10.70 3.16 9.00
N ILE A 229 -11.10 1.91 8.94
CA ILE A 229 -11.58 1.28 7.70
C ILE A 229 -12.82 2.00 7.16
N ALA A 230 -13.79 2.30 8.03
CA ALA A 230 -14.98 3.05 7.64
C ALA A 230 -14.62 4.44 7.11
N TRP A 231 -13.65 5.11 7.74
CA TRP A 231 -13.17 6.42 7.33
C TRP A 231 -12.50 6.38 5.94
N LEU A 232 -11.70 5.34 5.64
CA LEU A 232 -11.08 5.14 4.33
C LEU A 232 -12.10 4.88 3.20
N ARG A 233 -13.29 4.40 3.53
CA ARG A 233 -14.36 4.10 2.57
C ARG A 233 -15.32 5.27 2.31
N ARG A 234 -15.13 6.40 2.97
CA ARG A 234 -15.97 7.57 2.73
C ARG A 234 -15.86 8.05 1.28
N PRO A 235 -16.94 8.52 0.65
CA PRO A 235 -16.89 9.13 -0.69
C PRO A 235 -15.85 10.24 -0.81
N ALA A 236 -15.58 10.97 0.27
CA ALA A 236 -14.57 12.01 0.35
C ALA A 236 -13.13 11.50 0.10
N MET A 237 -12.89 10.17 0.12
CA MET A 237 -11.58 9.59 -0.20
C MET A 237 -11.29 9.54 -1.71
N ALA A 238 -12.31 9.56 -2.57
CA ALA A 238 -12.11 9.42 -4.01
C ALA A 238 -11.12 10.43 -4.62
N PRO A 239 -11.14 11.73 -4.30
CA PRO A 239 -10.15 12.68 -4.80
C PRO A 239 -8.71 12.36 -4.36
N PHE A 240 -8.53 11.91 -3.11
CA PHE A 240 -7.20 11.50 -2.60
C PHE A 240 -6.67 10.26 -3.31
N LEU A 241 -7.52 9.26 -3.55
CA LEU A 241 -7.18 8.09 -4.33
C LEU A 241 -6.72 8.48 -5.73
N GLN A 242 -7.52 9.28 -6.45
CA GLN A 242 -7.22 9.72 -7.80
C GLN A 242 -5.92 10.54 -7.88
N ALA A 243 -5.69 11.45 -6.95
CA ALA A 243 -4.48 12.25 -6.88
C ALA A 243 -3.20 11.39 -6.70
N LYS A 244 -3.34 10.20 -6.13
CA LYS A 244 -2.25 9.23 -5.95
C LYS A 244 -2.27 8.10 -6.99
N GLY A 245 -3.00 8.25 -8.10
CA GLY A 245 -3.03 7.25 -9.18
C GLY A 245 -3.82 5.98 -8.87
N LEU A 246 -4.66 5.99 -7.83
CA LEU A 246 -5.60 4.91 -7.52
C LEU A 246 -7.02 5.27 -7.98
N LEU A 247 -7.86 4.27 -8.03
CA LEU A 247 -9.29 4.37 -8.31
C LEU A 247 -10.08 3.85 -7.11
N PRO A 248 -11.31 4.32 -6.88
CA PRO A 248 -12.25 3.65 -5.98
C PRO A 248 -12.39 2.18 -6.34
N PRO A 249 -12.78 1.31 -5.39
CA PRO A 249 -12.91 -0.13 -5.61
C PRO A 249 -13.88 -0.49 -6.71
#